data_6b579c869c0db8d814cedc2557d7fdbe
#
_entry.id   6b579c869c0db8d814cedc2557d7fdbe
#
_cell.length_a   1.000
_cell.length_b   1.000
_cell.length_c   1.000
_cell.angle_alpha   90.00
_cell.angle_beta   90.00
_cell.angle_gamma   90.00
#
_symmetry.space_group_name_H-M   'P 1'
#
loop_
_entity.id
_entity.type
_entity.pdbx_description
1 polymer ?
#
loop_
_entity_poly.entity_id
_entity_poly.type
_entity_poly.pdbx_seq_one_letter_code
_entity_poly.pdbx_strand_id
1 'polypeptide(L)'
;MIEFAVAYDVATLDQALALDQRLGEGPEIVKLGLQLFTAEGPAAVRALRQRGRRVFLDLKLHDIPNTVKGAAAEVAKLGVELLTVHATGGAEMVAAAVEGIRAAGGSTGVVAVTLLTSLDPERLPPGFEKPFPLHRRVAELLAMSERAGAKGIVCSAADLAGIREYHPAPFYAVTPGIRPAGAEAQDQQRVATVRDAVRLGASLLVLGRAVTAAADPRAALEACRAERDAARAGAPTRTRASA
;
A
#
# COMPACT_ATOMS: atom_id res chain seq x y z
N MET A 1 3.00 15.10 0.79
CA MET A 1 3.04 14.93 -0.69
C MET A 1 2.48 13.56 -0.98
N ILE A 2 1.69 13.37 -2.06
CA ILE A 2 1.20 12.04 -2.46
C ILE A 2 2.29 11.39 -3.31
N GLU A 3 2.71 10.19 -2.92
CA GLU A 3 3.80 9.46 -3.57
C GLU A 3 3.26 8.27 -4.39
N PHE A 4 4.09 7.75 -5.29
CA PHE A 4 3.81 6.52 -6.01
C PHE A 4 4.72 5.37 -5.54
N ALA A 5 4.10 4.18 -5.36
CA ALA A 5 4.80 2.92 -5.26
C ALA A 5 4.53 2.11 -6.54
N VAL A 6 5.55 1.74 -7.29
CA VAL A 6 5.38 0.82 -8.43
C VAL A 6 5.60 -0.61 -7.97
N ALA A 7 4.64 -1.49 -8.32
CA ALA A 7 4.66 -2.89 -7.94
C ALA A 7 5.56 -3.70 -8.88
N TYR A 8 6.67 -4.22 -8.35
CA TYR A 8 7.57 -5.13 -9.08
C TYR A 8 7.10 -6.58 -8.86
N ASP A 9 5.90 -6.88 -9.37
CA ASP A 9 5.30 -8.21 -9.30
C ASP A 9 5.83 -9.06 -10.48
N VAL A 10 7.08 -9.48 -10.37
CA VAL A 10 7.85 -10.26 -11.35
C VAL A 10 8.44 -11.51 -10.69
N ALA A 11 8.86 -12.49 -11.52
CA ALA A 11 9.27 -13.80 -11.03
C ALA A 11 10.73 -13.85 -10.51
N THR A 12 11.62 -12.99 -11.05
CA THR A 12 13.05 -13.03 -10.74
C THR A 12 13.62 -11.65 -10.44
N LEU A 13 14.74 -11.63 -9.72
CA LEU A 13 15.48 -10.39 -9.46
C LEU A 13 15.95 -9.70 -10.75
N ASP A 14 16.41 -10.47 -11.75
CA ASP A 14 16.84 -9.90 -13.03
C ASP A 14 15.71 -9.15 -13.73
N GLN A 15 14.50 -9.69 -13.71
CA GLN A 15 13.31 -9.01 -14.24
C GLN A 15 13.00 -7.73 -13.46
N ALA A 16 13.14 -7.75 -12.13
CA ALA A 16 12.94 -6.57 -11.30
C ALA A 16 13.97 -5.48 -11.62
N LEU A 17 15.25 -5.86 -11.78
CA LEU A 17 16.33 -4.93 -12.11
C LEU A 17 16.19 -4.37 -13.54
N ALA A 18 15.73 -5.18 -14.49
CA ALA A 18 15.44 -4.74 -15.86
C ALA A 18 14.28 -3.74 -15.88
N LEU A 19 13.20 -4.00 -15.12
CA LEU A 19 12.08 -3.06 -14.96
C LEU A 19 12.55 -1.75 -14.30
N ASP A 20 13.37 -1.84 -13.25
CA ASP A 20 13.95 -0.67 -12.58
C ASP A 20 14.76 0.20 -13.53
N GLN A 21 15.55 -0.41 -14.40
CA GLN A 21 16.32 0.29 -15.44
C GLN A 21 15.40 0.98 -16.47
N ARG A 22 14.32 0.31 -16.91
CA ARG A 22 13.35 0.90 -17.85
C ARG A 22 12.57 2.08 -17.23
N LEU A 23 12.36 2.09 -15.93
CA LEU A 23 11.73 3.20 -15.21
C LEU A 23 12.68 4.41 -15.03
N GLY A 24 13.99 4.23 -15.19
CA GLY A 24 14.98 5.30 -15.09
C GLY A 24 15.13 5.85 -13.66
N GLU A 25 14.82 7.15 -13.44
CA GLU A 25 14.83 7.72 -12.09
C GLU A 25 13.85 7.02 -11.15
N GLY A 26 12.87 6.33 -11.73
CA GLY A 26 11.96 5.42 -11.05
C GLY A 26 10.89 6.10 -10.22
N PRO A 27 10.07 5.28 -9.56
CA PRO A 27 9.06 5.73 -8.63
C PRO A 27 9.68 6.21 -7.31
N GLU A 28 8.91 6.94 -6.52
CA GLU A 28 9.31 7.34 -5.17
C GLU A 28 9.56 6.11 -4.28
N ILE A 29 8.76 5.04 -4.46
CA ILE A 29 8.88 3.79 -3.73
C ILE A 29 8.74 2.60 -4.70
N VAL A 30 9.53 1.56 -4.50
CA VAL A 30 9.37 0.26 -5.16
C VAL A 30 8.62 -0.69 -4.22
N LYS A 31 7.45 -1.21 -4.64
CA LYS A 31 6.74 -2.25 -3.89
C LYS A 31 7.23 -3.63 -4.32
N LEU A 32 7.82 -4.37 -3.39
CA LEU A 32 8.23 -5.75 -3.55
C LEU A 32 7.19 -6.65 -2.89
N GLY A 33 6.49 -7.46 -3.70
CA GLY A 33 5.40 -8.32 -3.26
C GLY A 33 5.83 -9.77 -2.99
N LEU A 34 4.83 -10.59 -2.66
CA LEU A 34 5.02 -11.99 -2.26
C LEU A 34 5.78 -12.81 -3.30
N GLN A 35 5.46 -12.67 -4.60
CA GLN A 35 6.06 -13.49 -5.65
C GLN A 35 7.58 -13.35 -5.65
N LEU A 36 8.08 -12.13 -5.80
CA LEU A 36 9.51 -11.86 -5.89
C LEU A 36 10.22 -12.15 -4.55
N PHE A 37 9.57 -11.83 -3.41
CA PHE A 37 10.18 -12.11 -2.11
C PHE A 37 10.26 -13.61 -1.81
N THR A 38 9.26 -14.40 -2.22
CA THR A 38 9.30 -15.87 -2.05
C THR A 38 10.37 -16.51 -2.92
N ALA A 39 10.60 -15.97 -4.12
CA ALA A 39 11.61 -16.48 -5.04
C ALA A 39 13.04 -16.11 -4.60
N GLU A 40 13.28 -14.87 -4.21
CA GLU A 40 14.62 -14.28 -4.07
C GLU A 40 14.94 -13.86 -2.62
N GLY A 41 13.95 -13.82 -1.76
CA GLY A 41 14.10 -13.46 -0.35
C GLY A 41 14.67 -12.06 -0.12
N PRO A 42 15.41 -11.88 1.01
CA PRO A 42 16.04 -10.61 1.37
C PRO A 42 17.06 -10.08 0.36
N ALA A 43 17.58 -10.94 -0.54
CA ALA A 43 18.53 -10.51 -1.57
C ALA A 43 17.91 -9.50 -2.53
N ALA A 44 16.64 -9.70 -2.93
CA ALA A 44 15.93 -8.76 -3.79
C ALA A 44 15.78 -7.38 -3.13
N VAL A 45 15.48 -7.34 -1.84
CA VAL A 45 15.37 -6.07 -1.08
C VAL A 45 16.73 -5.35 -1.08
N ARG A 46 17.80 -6.07 -0.73
CA ARG A 46 19.16 -5.50 -0.69
C ARG A 46 19.60 -4.96 -2.05
N ALA A 47 19.34 -5.69 -3.13
CA ALA A 47 19.70 -5.27 -4.49
C ALA A 47 19.00 -3.96 -4.90
N LEU A 48 17.71 -3.81 -4.62
CA LEU A 48 16.99 -2.58 -4.89
C LEU A 48 17.44 -1.42 -4.00
N ARG A 49 17.71 -1.69 -2.73
CA ARG A 49 18.25 -0.69 -1.79
C ARG A 49 19.66 -0.19 -2.21
N GLN A 50 20.52 -1.06 -2.68
CA GLN A 50 21.85 -0.68 -3.21
C GLN A 50 21.76 0.23 -4.43
N ARG A 51 20.65 0.19 -5.17
CA ARG A 51 20.32 1.13 -6.25
C ARG A 51 19.70 2.44 -5.77
N GLY A 52 19.66 2.66 -4.47
CA GLY A 52 19.07 3.87 -3.86
C GLY A 52 17.54 3.85 -3.79
N ARG A 53 16.89 2.72 -4.06
CA ARG A 53 15.41 2.64 -4.02
C ARG A 53 14.89 2.57 -2.59
N ARG A 54 13.84 3.34 -2.30
CA ARG A 54 13.01 3.14 -1.12
C ARG A 54 12.11 1.94 -1.37
N VAL A 55 12.04 0.99 -0.44
CA VAL A 55 11.34 -0.28 -0.64
C VAL A 55 10.13 -0.37 0.28
N PHE A 56 8.98 -0.67 -0.29
CA PHE A 56 7.76 -1.10 0.39
C PHE A 56 7.66 -2.63 0.28
N LEU A 57 7.84 -3.35 1.39
CA LEU A 57 7.77 -4.80 1.43
C LEU A 57 6.34 -5.25 1.74
N ASP A 58 5.66 -5.78 0.72
CA ASP A 58 4.23 -6.12 0.76
C ASP A 58 4.03 -7.63 1.00
N LEU A 59 4.29 -8.09 2.24
CA LEU A 59 4.22 -9.51 2.64
C LEU A 59 2.89 -9.89 3.30
N LYS A 60 2.11 -8.92 3.74
CA LYS A 60 0.81 -9.14 4.40
C LYS A 60 0.91 -10.14 5.54
N LEU A 61 1.87 -9.95 6.46
CA LEU A 61 2.10 -10.87 7.57
C LEU A 61 0.80 -11.09 8.37
N HIS A 62 0.49 -12.37 8.64
CA HIS A 62 -0.70 -12.76 9.36
C HIS A 62 -0.44 -14.08 10.08
N ASP A 63 -0.08 -14.00 11.34
CA ASP A 63 0.26 -15.12 12.21
C ASP A 63 0.06 -14.69 13.68
N ILE A 64 0.33 -15.58 14.64
CA ILE A 64 0.30 -15.21 16.06
C ILE A 64 1.31 -14.08 16.37
N PRO A 65 1.03 -13.22 17.37
CA PRO A 65 1.79 -11.99 17.62
C PRO A 65 3.30 -12.20 17.71
N ASN A 66 3.75 -13.25 18.40
CA ASN A 66 5.19 -13.51 18.57
C ASN A 66 5.91 -13.82 17.24
N THR A 67 5.28 -14.57 16.36
CA THR A 67 5.83 -14.88 15.02
C THR A 67 5.92 -13.62 14.17
N VAL A 68 4.86 -12.78 14.17
CA VAL A 68 4.85 -11.52 13.42
C VAL A 68 5.87 -10.54 13.99
N LYS A 69 6.05 -10.47 15.31
CA LYS A 69 7.10 -9.66 15.96
C LYS A 69 8.50 -10.04 15.45
N GLY A 70 8.81 -11.34 15.46
CA GLY A 70 10.10 -11.85 14.97
C GLY A 70 10.32 -11.52 13.48
N ALA A 71 9.32 -11.79 12.64
CA ALA A 71 9.40 -11.49 11.21
C ALA A 71 9.59 -9.99 10.95
N ALA A 72 8.85 -9.12 11.64
CA ALA A 72 8.97 -7.68 11.52
C ALA A 72 10.34 -7.16 11.98
N ALA A 73 10.94 -7.74 13.02
CA ALA A 73 12.30 -7.43 13.47
C ALA A 73 13.35 -7.77 12.39
N GLU A 74 13.21 -8.90 11.69
CA GLU A 74 14.10 -9.25 10.57
C GLU A 74 13.89 -8.31 9.37
N VAL A 75 12.66 -7.94 9.07
CA VAL A 75 12.36 -6.95 8.02
C VAL A 75 12.96 -5.58 8.32
N ALA A 76 12.95 -5.15 9.58
CA ALA A 76 13.54 -3.88 10.01
C ALA A 76 15.04 -3.78 9.66
N LYS A 77 15.79 -4.90 9.79
CA LYS A 77 17.21 -4.98 9.43
C LYS A 77 17.48 -4.79 7.93
N LEU A 78 16.48 -4.99 7.09
CA LEU A 78 16.56 -4.74 5.65
C LEU A 78 16.41 -3.25 5.30
N GLY A 79 16.01 -2.41 6.27
CA GLY A 79 15.87 -0.97 6.12
C GLY A 79 14.77 -0.57 5.11
N VAL A 80 13.69 -1.33 5.01
CA VAL A 80 12.57 -1.00 4.14
C VAL A 80 11.73 0.15 4.71
N GLU A 81 11.06 0.88 3.83
CA GLU A 81 10.23 2.03 4.19
C GLU A 81 8.91 1.60 4.85
N LEU A 82 8.24 0.61 4.26
CA LEU A 82 6.94 0.10 4.71
C LEU A 82 6.93 -1.43 4.73
N LEU A 83 6.14 -1.97 5.65
CA LEU A 83 5.80 -3.41 5.75
C LEU A 83 4.30 -3.56 5.90
N THR A 84 3.68 -4.50 5.16
CA THR A 84 2.28 -4.84 5.35
C THR A 84 2.08 -5.97 6.36
N VAL A 85 1.05 -5.80 7.18
CA VAL A 85 0.45 -6.86 8.00
C VAL A 85 -1.06 -6.89 7.76
N HIS A 86 -1.77 -7.97 8.11
CA HIS A 86 -3.23 -7.97 8.07
C HIS A 86 -3.84 -7.37 9.34
N ALA A 87 -4.77 -6.40 9.22
CA ALA A 87 -5.49 -5.83 10.35
C ALA A 87 -6.39 -6.89 11.05
N THR A 88 -6.88 -7.87 10.29
CA THR A 88 -7.71 -8.96 10.81
C THR A 88 -7.01 -9.91 11.77
N GLY A 89 -5.68 -9.83 11.88
CA GLY A 89 -4.91 -10.50 12.95
C GLY A 89 -5.10 -9.88 14.34
N GLY A 90 -5.78 -8.73 14.43
CA GLY A 90 -6.12 -8.07 15.70
C GLY A 90 -5.05 -7.10 16.20
N ALA A 91 -5.42 -6.35 17.24
CA ALA A 91 -4.59 -5.29 17.81
C ALA A 91 -3.24 -5.80 18.32
N GLU A 92 -3.23 -6.95 18.98
CA GLU A 92 -2.01 -7.52 19.56
C GLU A 92 -0.99 -7.89 18.47
N MET A 93 -1.45 -8.47 17.36
CA MET A 93 -0.58 -8.83 16.23
C MET A 93 0.00 -7.58 15.55
N VAL A 94 -0.82 -6.55 15.33
CA VAL A 94 -0.36 -5.30 14.72
C VAL A 94 0.64 -4.58 15.64
N ALA A 95 0.36 -4.51 16.96
CA ALA A 95 1.27 -3.94 17.93
C ALA A 95 2.59 -4.71 18.03
N ALA A 96 2.53 -6.04 17.94
CA ALA A 96 3.72 -6.90 17.94
C ALA A 96 4.63 -6.64 16.72
N ALA A 97 4.06 -6.40 15.54
CA ALA A 97 4.84 -6.00 14.38
C ALA A 97 5.57 -4.67 14.60
N VAL A 98 4.87 -3.66 15.11
CA VAL A 98 5.45 -2.33 15.42
C VAL A 98 6.55 -2.45 16.47
N GLU A 99 6.32 -3.23 17.52
CA GLU A 99 7.31 -3.47 18.57
C GLU A 99 8.55 -4.21 18.05
N GLY A 100 8.37 -5.22 17.18
CA GLY A 100 9.49 -5.94 16.56
C GLY A 100 10.41 -5.01 15.78
N ILE A 101 9.84 -4.12 14.97
CA ILE A 101 10.59 -3.11 14.22
C ILE A 101 11.34 -2.17 15.17
N ARG A 102 10.66 -1.65 16.21
CA ARG A 102 11.25 -0.73 17.19
C ARG A 102 12.39 -1.40 17.98
N ALA A 103 12.19 -2.63 18.42
CA ALA A 103 13.18 -3.39 19.17
C ALA A 103 14.44 -3.69 18.35
N ALA A 104 14.31 -3.83 17.03
CA ALA A 104 15.44 -3.97 16.10
C ALA A 104 16.12 -2.64 15.73
N GLY A 105 15.67 -1.51 16.28
CA GLY A 105 16.21 -0.18 15.97
C GLY A 105 15.80 0.35 14.60
N GLY A 106 14.77 -0.24 13.97
CA GLY A 106 14.30 0.15 12.63
C GLY A 106 13.28 1.28 12.66
N SER A 107 13.11 1.92 11.49
CA SER A 107 12.14 2.99 11.24
C SER A 107 11.04 2.60 10.25
N THR A 108 10.94 1.32 9.89
CA THR A 108 9.93 0.78 8.96
C THR A 108 8.52 1.08 9.44
N GLY A 109 7.69 1.71 8.60
CA GLY A 109 6.28 1.94 8.90
C GLY A 109 5.45 0.67 8.68
N VAL A 110 4.67 0.25 9.68
CA VAL A 110 3.67 -0.82 9.51
C VAL A 110 2.41 -0.25 8.89
N VAL A 111 1.93 -0.85 7.80
CA VAL A 111 0.63 -0.53 7.20
C VAL A 111 -0.28 -1.77 7.24
N ALA A 112 -1.48 -1.60 7.78
CA ALA A 112 -2.39 -2.71 8.02
C ALA A 112 -3.37 -2.90 6.85
N VAL A 113 -3.34 -4.07 6.21
CA VAL A 113 -4.32 -4.44 5.18
C VAL A 113 -5.65 -4.72 5.85
N THR A 114 -6.67 -3.98 5.50
CA THR A 114 -8.01 -4.10 6.10
C THR A 114 -8.75 -5.32 5.53
N LEU A 115 -9.40 -5.14 4.40
CA LEU A 115 -10.00 -6.22 3.62
C LEU A 115 -9.34 -6.21 2.24
N LEU A 116 -9.08 -7.40 1.70
CA LEU A 116 -8.49 -7.50 0.37
C LEU A 116 -9.42 -6.84 -0.66
N THR A 117 -8.86 -5.98 -1.50
CA THR A 117 -9.62 -5.24 -2.52
C THR A 117 -10.22 -6.14 -3.61
N SER A 118 -9.82 -7.41 -3.66
CA SER A 118 -10.38 -8.44 -4.51
C SER A 118 -11.65 -9.09 -3.92
N LEU A 119 -11.96 -8.88 -2.64
CA LEU A 119 -13.16 -9.42 -2.01
C LEU A 119 -14.39 -8.62 -2.45
N ASP A 120 -15.40 -9.34 -2.89
CA ASP A 120 -16.72 -8.82 -3.19
C ASP A 120 -17.57 -8.87 -1.91
N PRO A 121 -18.11 -7.74 -1.41
CA PRO A 121 -18.94 -7.71 -0.21
C PRO A 121 -20.18 -8.62 -0.26
N GLU A 122 -20.70 -8.88 -1.47
CA GLU A 122 -21.85 -9.77 -1.68
C GLU A 122 -21.46 -11.25 -1.67
N ARG A 123 -20.17 -11.56 -1.83
CA ARG A 123 -19.64 -12.92 -1.99
C ARG A 123 -18.52 -13.25 -1.01
N LEU A 124 -18.64 -12.72 0.21
CA LEU A 124 -17.66 -12.98 1.26
C LEU A 124 -17.67 -14.45 1.70
N PRO A 125 -16.50 -14.97 2.15
CA PRO A 125 -16.40 -16.31 2.72
C PRO A 125 -17.31 -16.53 3.92
N PRO A 126 -17.55 -17.77 4.35
CA PRO A 126 -18.24 -18.06 5.61
C PRO A 126 -17.59 -17.36 6.80
N GLY A 127 -18.40 -16.94 7.80
CA GLY A 127 -17.92 -16.22 8.98
C GLY A 127 -18.11 -14.69 8.92
N PHE A 128 -18.50 -14.15 7.77
CA PHE A 128 -18.88 -12.75 7.65
C PHE A 128 -20.41 -12.58 7.77
N GLU A 129 -20.84 -11.55 8.51
CA GLU A 129 -22.26 -11.20 8.63
C GLU A 129 -22.83 -10.68 7.29
N LYS A 130 -24.15 -10.83 7.10
CA LYS A 130 -24.86 -10.30 5.92
C LYS A 130 -26.08 -9.50 6.34
N PRO A 131 -26.30 -8.27 5.79
CA PRO A 131 -25.40 -7.55 4.87
C PRO A 131 -24.10 -7.17 5.57
N PHE A 132 -22.98 -7.16 4.81
CA PHE A 132 -21.68 -6.81 5.36
C PHE A 132 -21.45 -5.29 5.35
N PRO A 133 -21.32 -4.62 6.52
CA PRO A 133 -21.16 -3.16 6.60
C PRO A 133 -19.70 -2.76 6.31
N LEU A 134 -19.26 -2.90 5.06
CA LEU A 134 -17.88 -2.80 4.61
C LEU A 134 -17.15 -1.55 5.16
N HIS A 135 -17.68 -0.36 4.91
CA HIS A 135 -16.98 0.88 5.28
C HIS A 135 -16.84 1.04 6.79
N ARG A 136 -17.86 0.66 7.55
CA ARG A 136 -17.82 0.65 9.00
C ARG A 136 -16.75 -0.32 9.50
N ARG A 137 -16.70 -1.55 8.97
CA ARG A 137 -15.70 -2.55 9.36
C ARG A 137 -14.28 -2.12 9.01
N VAL A 138 -14.09 -1.52 7.84
CA VAL A 138 -12.78 -0.98 7.45
C VAL A 138 -12.39 0.18 8.37
N ALA A 139 -13.31 1.06 8.76
CA ALA A 139 -13.02 2.14 9.71
C ALA A 139 -12.72 1.63 11.13
N GLU A 140 -13.39 0.58 11.60
CA GLU A 140 -13.08 -0.09 12.86
C GLU A 140 -11.66 -0.70 12.85
N LEU A 141 -11.27 -1.37 11.75
CA LEU A 141 -9.93 -1.92 11.56
C LEU A 141 -8.86 -0.81 11.47
N LEU A 142 -9.16 0.31 10.81
CA LEU A 142 -8.29 1.49 10.79
C LEU A 142 -8.04 2.00 12.21
N ALA A 143 -9.11 2.32 12.94
CA ALA A 143 -8.99 2.86 14.29
C ALA A 143 -8.25 1.91 15.26
N MET A 144 -8.49 0.61 15.12
CA MET A 144 -7.76 -0.43 15.87
C MET A 144 -6.27 -0.43 15.52
N SER A 145 -5.94 -0.40 14.22
CA SER A 145 -4.56 -0.43 13.74
C SER A 145 -3.75 0.81 14.13
N GLU A 146 -4.37 1.99 14.12
CA GLU A 146 -3.75 3.23 14.58
C GLU A 146 -3.44 3.17 16.08
N ARG A 147 -4.40 2.70 16.91
CA ARG A 147 -4.15 2.50 18.36
C ARG A 147 -3.04 1.49 18.64
N ALA A 148 -2.87 0.50 17.75
CA ALA A 148 -1.80 -0.48 17.81
C ALA A 148 -0.45 0.07 17.30
N GLY A 149 -0.39 1.32 16.85
CA GLY A 149 0.82 2.00 16.39
C GLY A 149 1.13 1.84 14.90
N ALA A 150 0.22 1.29 14.09
CA ALA A 150 0.41 1.25 12.65
C ALA A 150 0.45 2.67 12.06
N LYS A 151 1.27 2.87 11.02
CA LYS A 151 1.37 4.13 10.27
C LYS A 151 0.07 4.47 9.53
N GLY A 152 -0.70 3.45 9.15
CA GLY A 152 -1.94 3.59 8.41
C GLY A 152 -2.44 2.27 7.87
N ILE A 153 -3.27 2.33 6.84
CA ILE A 153 -3.93 1.15 6.26
C ILE A 153 -3.71 1.02 4.75
N VAL A 154 -3.97 -0.20 4.24
CA VAL A 154 -4.17 -0.46 2.82
C VAL A 154 -5.68 -0.61 2.58
N CYS A 155 -6.25 0.23 1.73
CA CYS A 155 -7.67 0.20 1.35
C CYS A 155 -7.86 0.66 -0.10
N SER A 156 -8.99 0.31 -0.73
CA SER A 156 -9.29 0.78 -2.08
C SER A 156 -9.65 2.27 -2.10
N ALA A 157 -9.51 2.92 -3.25
CA ALA A 157 -9.95 4.30 -3.43
C ALA A 157 -11.47 4.45 -3.20
N ALA A 158 -12.26 3.45 -3.63
CA ALA A 158 -13.71 3.44 -3.43
C ALA A 158 -14.10 3.42 -1.93
N ASP A 159 -13.28 2.81 -1.08
CA ASP A 159 -13.55 2.74 0.35
C ASP A 159 -13.24 4.06 1.08
N LEU A 160 -12.35 4.91 0.55
CA LEU A 160 -11.86 6.11 1.24
C LEU A 160 -12.98 7.09 1.63
N ALA A 161 -13.95 7.32 0.74
CA ALA A 161 -15.07 8.21 1.04
C ALA A 161 -15.95 7.64 2.16
N GLY A 162 -16.34 6.36 2.06
CA GLY A 162 -17.18 5.70 3.05
C GLY A 162 -16.49 5.50 4.40
N ILE A 163 -15.15 5.30 4.43
CA ILE A 163 -14.39 5.23 5.68
C ILE A 163 -14.47 6.57 6.44
N ARG A 164 -14.42 7.70 5.74
CA ARG A 164 -14.44 9.04 6.37
C ARG A 164 -15.74 9.37 7.09
N GLU A 165 -16.84 8.71 6.78
CA GLU A 165 -18.10 8.85 7.52
C GLU A 165 -17.97 8.34 8.97
N TYR A 166 -17.11 7.34 9.18
CA TYR A 166 -16.87 6.69 10.48
C TYR A 166 -15.55 7.11 11.13
N HIS A 167 -14.61 7.57 10.34
CA HIS A 167 -13.28 8.00 10.77
C HIS A 167 -12.88 9.30 10.04
N PRO A 168 -13.35 10.47 10.51
CA PRO A 168 -13.12 11.75 9.84
C PRO A 168 -11.69 12.28 9.97
N ALA A 169 -10.92 11.80 10.96
CA ALA A 169 -9.54 12.21 11.17
C ALA A 169 -8.65 11.82 9.98
N PRO A 170 -7.59 12.60 9.67
CA PRO A 170 -6.61 12.22 8.65
C PRO A 170 -5.88 10.93 9.02
N PHE A 171 -5.70 10.05 8.05
CA PHE A 171 -4.93 8.81 8.19
C PHE A 171 -4.07 8.55 6.96
N TYR A 172 -3.03 7.72 7.12
CA TYR A 172 -2.18 7.32 6.01
C TYR A 172 -2.83 6.17 5.24
N ALA A 173 -3.24 6.45 3.99
CA ALA A 173 -3.91 5.50 3.12
C ALA A 173 -2.98 5.07 1.97
N VAL A 174 -2.63 3.79 1.95
CA VAL A 174 -1.98 3.11 0.81
C VAL A 174 -3.09 2.55 -0.07
N THR A 175 -3.16 3.01 -1.32
CA THR A 175 -4.30 2.71 -2.19
C THR A 175 -3.82 1.98 -3.46
N PRO A 176 -4.06 0.66 -3.56
CA PRO A 176 -3.83 -0.12 -4.77
C PRO A 176 -4.97 0.05 -5.78
N GLY A 177 -4.81 -0.58 -6.98
CA GLY A 177 -5.85 -0.57 -8.00
C GLY A 177 -5.91 0.75 -8.77
N ILE A 178 -4.84 1.51 -8.77
CA ILE A 178 -4.77 2.79 -9.46
C ILE A 178 -4.36 2.60 -10.91
N ARG A 179 -5.05 3.33 -11.80
CA ARG A 179 -4.80 3.32 -13.24
C ARG A 179 -4.83 4.73 -13.81
N PRO A 180 -4.02 5.03 -14.85
CA PRO A 180 -4.18 6.26 -15.63
C PRO A 180 -5.59 6.33 -16.23
N ALA A 181 -6.08 7.53 -16.46
CA ALA A 181 -7.35 7.74 -17.13
C ALA A 181 -7.33 7.07 -18.53
N GLY A 182 -8.38 6.29 -18.86
CA GLY A 182 -8.51 5.56 -20.12
C GLY A 182 -7.89 4.16 -20.18
N ALA A 183 -7.26 3.66 -19.14
CA ALA A 183 -6.75 2.29 -19.09
C ALA A 183 -7.85 1.27 -18.77
N GLU A 184 -7.80 0.08 -19.41
CA GLU A 184 -8.78 -1.00 -19.21
C GLU A 184 -8.77 -1.59 -17.79
N ALA A 185 -9.97 -1.95 -17.29
CA ALA A 185 -10.12 -2.71 -16.07
C ALA A 185 -9.69 -4.17 -16.35
N GLN A 186 -8.69 -4.67 -15.60
CA GLN A 186 -8.26 -6.08 -15.65
C GLN A 186 -8.96 -6.86 -14.51
N ASP A 187 -8.23 -7.69 -13.78
CA ASP A 187 -8.70 -8.54 -12.68
C ASP A 187 -9.05 -7.81 -11.36
N GLN A 188 -8.85 -6.49 -11.27
CA GLN A 188 -9.25 -5.71 -10.08
C GLN A 188 -10.68 -5.18 -10.21
N GLN A 189 -11.54 -5.56 -9.27
CA GLN A 189 -12.95 -5.14 -9.26
C GLN A 189 -13.14 -3.67 -8.83
N ARG A 190 -12.17 -3.07 -8.12
CA ARG A 190 -12.24 -1.71 -7.57
C ARG A 190 -11.08 -0.87 -8.08
N VAL A 191 -11.21 -0.38 -9.31
CA VAL A 191 -10.21 0.50 -9.93
C VAL A 191 -10.59 1.97 -9.76
N ALA A 192 -9.58 2.84 -9.66
CA ALA A 192 -9.77 4.28 -9.62
C ALA A 192 -8.68 4.97 -10.45
N THR A 193 -8.97 6.17 -10.95
CA THR A 193 -7.95 7.01 -11.57
C THR A 193 -7.01 7.61 -10.52
N VAL A 194 -5.84 8.06 -10.95
CA VAL A 194 -4.92 8.82 -10.07
C VAL A 194 -5.64 10.04 -9.51
N ARG A 195 -6.38 10.75 -10.36
CA ARG A 195 -7.17 11.94 -9.98
C ARG A 195 -8.16 11.64 -8.87
N ASP A 196 -8.94 10.56 -9.01
CA ASP A 196 -9.95 10.19 -8.01
C ASP A 196 -9.31 9.83 -6.68
N ALA A 197 -8.26 9.02 -6.68
CA ALA A 197 -7.55 8.65 -5.46
C ALA A 197 -6.92 9.87 -4.75
N VAL A 198 -6.38 10.82 -5.51
CA VAL A 198 -5.86 12.09 -4.97
C VAL A 198 -6.98 12.89 -4.30
N ARG A 199 -8.13 13.07 -4.97
CA ARG A 199 -9.29 13.81 -4.43
C ARG A 199 -9.87 13.14 -3.20
N LEU A 200 -9.88 11.82 -3.16
CA LEU A 200 -10.34 11.03 -2.01
C LEU A 200 -9.34 11.01 -0.86
N GLY A 201 -8.14 11.56 -1.04
CA GLY A 201 -7.15 11.76 0.02
C GLY A 201 -6.27 10.54 0.30
N ALA A 202 -5.97 9.73 -0.72
CA ALA A 202 -4.92 8.71 -0.65
C ALA A 202 -3.56 9.36 -0.35
N SER A 203 -2.69 8.65 0.37
CA SER A 203 -1.35 9.10 0.75
C SER A 203 -0.26 8.49 -0.13
N LEU A 204 -0.42 7.22 -0.47
CA LEU A 204 0.47 6.45 -1.35
C LEU A 204 -0.35 5.68 -2.37
N LEU A 205 -0.09 5.91 -3.65
CA LEU A 205 -0.77 5.24 -4.76
C LEU A 205 0.07 4.07 -5.28
N VAL A 206 -0.49 2.86 -5.29
CA VAL A 206 0.21 1.68 -5.81
C VAL A 206 -0.14 1.46 -7.27
N LEU A 207 0.87 1.60 -8.14
CA LEU A 207 0.78 1.39 -9.58
C LEU A 207 1.29 -0.01 -9.93
N GLY A 208 0.47 -0.79 -10.58
CA GLY A 208 0.81 -2.13 -11.06
C GLY A 208 0.99 -2.16 -12.59
N ARG A 209 0.37 -3.15 -13.23
CA ARG A 209 0.49 -3.46 -14.67
C ARG A 209 0.21 -2.28 -15.59
N ALA A 210 -0.62 -1.32 -15.20
CA ALA A 210 -0.83 -0.09 -15.97
C ALA A 210 0.46 0.68 -16.25
N VAL A 211 1.48 0.52 -15.40
CA VAL A 211 2.82 1.07 -15.60
C VAL A 211 3.80 -0.03 -16.01
N THR A 212 3.86 -1.13 -15.28
CA THR A 212 4.93 -2.14 -15.45
C THR A 212 4.82 -2.93 -16.75
N ALA A 213 3.60 -3.09 -17.30
CA ALA A 213 3.34 -3.76 -18.58
C ALA A 213 3.20 -2.79 -19.76
N ALA A 214 3.36 -1.48 -19.55
CA ALA A 214 3.32 -0.50 -20.63
C ALA A 214 4.52 -0.68 -21.59
N ALA A 215 4.34 -0.34 -22.85
CA ALA A 215 5.42 -0.34 -23.83
C ALA A 215 6.58 0.56 -23.35
N ASP A 216 6.26 1.72 -22.80
CA ASP A 216 7.19 2.62 -22.11
C ASP A 216 6.72 2.83 -20.65
N PRO A 217 7.26 2.08 -19.67
CA PRO A 217 6.91 2.23 -18.26
C PRO A 217 7.27 3.60 -17.68
N ARG A 218 8.32 4.23 -18.17
CA ARG A 218 8.75 5.57 -17.74
C ARG A 218 7.71 6.61 -18.14
N ALA A 219 7.31 6.63 -19.41
CA ALA A 219 6.29 7.53 -19.90
C ALA A 219 4.95 7.32 -19.19
N ALA A 220 4.57 6.07 -18.90
CA ALA A 220 3.36 5.75 -18.15
C ALA A 220 3.41 6.27 -16.70
N LEU A 221 4.55 6.17 -16.03
CA LEU A 221 4.75 6.73 -14.68
C LEU A 221 4.68 8.27 -14.70
N GLU A 222 5.33 8.91 -15.68
CA GLU A 222 5.27 10.39 -15.83
C GLU A 222 3.84 10.88 -16.10
N ALA A 223 3.05 10.16 -16.90
CA ALA A 223 1.64 10.47 -17.10
C ALA A 223 0.85 10.41 -15.78
N CYS A 224 1.11 9.41 -14.92
CA CYS A 224 0.52 9.34 -13.58
C CYS A 224 0.95 10.55 -12.70
N ARG A 225 2.21 10.97 -12.77
CA ARG A 225 2.71 12.14 -12.05
C ARG A 225 2.01 13.43 -12.50
N ALA A 226 1.89 13.63 -13.81
CA ALA A 226 1.19 14.77 -14.37
C ALA A 226 -0.30 14.80 -13.94
N GLU A 227 -0.98 13.65 -13.95
CA GLU A 227 -2.37 13.54 -13.49
C GLU A 227 -2.51 13.86 -11.99
N ARG A 228 -1.59 13.36 -11.15
CA ARG A 228 -1.53 13.70 -9.70
C ARG A 228 -1.38 15.20 -9.49
N ASP A 229 -0.44 15.81 -10.18
CA ASP A 229 -0.10 17.23 -9.97
C ASP A 229 -1.25 18.13 -10.47
N ALA A 230 -1.88 17.80 -11.58
CA ALA A 230 -3.10 18.46 -12.07
C ALA A 230 -4.28 18.30 -11.08
N ALA A 231 -4.47 17.11 -10.50
CA ALA A 231 -5.52 16.87 -9.51
C ALA A 231 -5.31 17.69 -8.23
N ARG A 232 -4.07 17.89 -7.81
CA ARG A 232 -3.72 18.72 -6.64
C ARG A 232 -3.92 20.21 -6.89
N ALA A 233 -3.56 20.69 -8.06
CA ALA A 233 -3.75 22.10 -8.43
C ALA A 233 -5.24 22.50 -8.49
N GLY A 234 -6.12 21.55 -8.88
CA GLY A 234 -7.57 21.77 -8.93
C GLY A 234 -8.33 21.46 -7.63
N ALA A 235 -7.65 21.01 -6.58
CA ALA A 235 -8.30 20.75 -5.30
C ALA A 235 -8.49 22.06 -4.52
N PRO A 236 -9.69 22.35 -3.96
CA PRO A 236 -9.88 23.53 -3.12
C PRO A 236 -8.94 23.45 -1.91
N THR A 237 -8.26 24.57 -1.65
CA THR A 237 -7.34 24.73 -0.49
C THR A 237 -8.14 24.41 0.77
N ARG A 238 -7.84 23.30 1.45
CA ARG A 238 -8.39 23.03 2.79
C ARG A 238 -7.80 24.06 3.73
N THR A 239 -8.56 25.12 4.01
CA THR A 239 -8.23 26.07 5.07
C THR A 239 -8.05 25.27 6.37
N ARG A 240 -6.85 25.33 6.95
CA ARG A 240 -6.63 24.82 8.30
C ARG A 240 -7.58 25.60 9.21
N ALA A 241 -8.60 24.94 9.73
CA ALA A 241 -9.34 25.47 10.86
C ALA A 241 -8.34 25.56 12.02
N SER A 242 -7.96 26.77 12.36
CA SER A 242 -7.25 27.11 13.58
C SER A 242 -8.24 26.91 14.73
N ALA A 243 -7.94 26.01 15.61
CA ALA A 243 -8.49 25.94 16.95
C ALA A 243 -7.34 25.74 17.92
#